data_52e5072b1ef5f37c7eed0909b02e182a
#
_entry.id   52e5072b1ef5f37c7eed0909b02e182a
#
_cell.length_a   1.000
_cell.length_b   1.000
_cell.length_c   1.000
_cell.angle_alpha   90.00
_cell.angle_beta   90.00
_cell.angle_gamma   90.00
#
_symmetry.space_group_name_H-M   'P 1'
#
loop_
_entity.id
_entity.type
_entity.pdbx_description
1 polymer ?
#
loop_
_entity_poly.entity_id
_entity_poly.type
_entity_poly.pdbx_seq_one_letter_code
_entity_poly.pdbx_strand_id
1 'polypeptide(L)'
;MGFSDHCPWIYKSDYVSNIRMTPQETDDYFLSLEKLRREYEKDIDIFIGFESEYLPELMEEQDAFLKDYPVDYMILGQHFLDSESDFNYSGRMADDEDRLIRYVDLCIEGARSGRYLYLAHPDLIYYTGSDKIYQREMKRLCEAMKQMNIPLEYNLLGLAIHRNYPEERFWQIVRNTGNSVIFGVDAHRPEQFADRQTLELAKKQCEGMNVVEQLTLDRCKTE
;
A
#
# COMPACT_ATOMS: atom_id res chain seq x y z
N MET A 1 -7.48 -0.96 -14.99
CA MET A 1 -6.99 0.17 -14.14
C MET A 1 -7.58 0.00 -12.75
N GLY A 2 -6.80 0.14 -11.66
CA GLY A 2 -7.30 0.13 -10.29
C GLY A 2 -7.32 1.54 -9.69
N PHE A 3 -8.40 1.87 -9.00
CA PHE A 3 -8.52 3.04 -8.16
C PHE A 3 -8.48 2.58 -6.70
N SER A 4 -7.60 3.16 -5.90
CA SER A 4 -7.39 2.78 -4.49
C SER A 4 -7.09 4.02 -3.67
N ASP A 5 -8.12 4.83 -3.44
CA ASP A 5 -8.02 5.97 -2.55
C ASP A 5 -7.83 5.51 -1.09
N HIS A 6 -7.33 6.39 -0.23
CA HIS A 6 -7.16 6.07 1.19
C HIS A 6 -8.50 5.68 1.82
N CYS A 7 -8.56 4.45 2.33
CA CYS A 7 -9.76 3.89 2.94
C CYS A 7 -10.25 4.74 4.11
N PRO A 8 -11.55 5.06 4.21
CA PRO A 8 -12.07 5.74 5.38
C PRO A 8 -11.94 4.87 6.63
N TRP A 9 -11.60 5.50 7.76
CA TRP A 9 -11.65 4.89 9.08
C TRP A 9 -12.88 5.35 9.86
N ILE A 10 -13.44 4.46 10.66
CA ILE A 10 -14.50 4.78 11.61
C ILE A 10 -13.84 5.06 12.96
N TYR A 11 -13.56 6.35 13.20
CA TYR A 11 -12.96 6.77 14.47
C TYR A 11 -13.99 6.79 15.59
N LYS A 12 -13.58 6.37 16.78
CA LYS A 12 -14.39 6.43 18.01
C LYS A 12 -14.43 7.83 18.65
N SER A 13 -13.78 8.81 18.02
CA SER A 13 -13.68 10.20 18.45
C SER A 13 -14.23 11.14 17.37
N ASP A 14 -14.30 12.43 17.69
CA ASP A 14 -14.68 13.48 16.72
C ASP A 14 -13.54 13.83 15.74
N TYR A 15 -12.50 13.00 15.65
CA TYR A 15 -11.41 13.19 14.71
C TYR A 15 -11.90 13.06 13.28
N VAL A 16 -11.52 14.02 12.43
CA VAL A 16 -11.77 14.00 10.99
C VAL A 16 -10.43 14.06 10.28
N SER A 17 -10.15 13.04 9.46
CA SER A 17 -8.94 13.02 8.66
C SER A 17 -8.97 14.09 7.56
N ASN A 18 -7.79 14.60 7.22
CA ASN A 18 -7.58 15.52 6.10
C ASN A 18 -6.76 14.87 4.95
N ILE A 19 -6.43 13.60 5.06
CA ILE A 19 -5.63 12.86 4.08
C ILE A 19 -6.37 11.69 3.44
N ARG A 20 -7.55 11.34 3.94
CA ARG A 20 -8.39 10.25 3.41
C ARG A 20 -9.84 10.71 3.30
N MET A 21 -10.61 10.02 2.46
CA MET A 21 -12.04 10.29 2.40
C MET A 21 -12.72 10.01 3.74
N THR A 22 -13.77 10.75 4.02
CA THR A 22 -14.65 10.50 5.15
C THR A 22 -15.63 9.35 4.82
N PRO A 23 -16.22 8.68 5.82
CA PRO A 23 -17.26 7.68 5.58
C PRO A 23 -18.45 8.21 4.75
N GLN A 24 -18.77 9.49 4.87
CA GLN A 24 -19.87 10.14 4.14
C GLN A 24 -19.58 10.32 2.64
N GLU A 25 -18.32 10.33 2.23
CA GLU A 25 -17.91 10.49 0.83
C GLU A 25 -17.83 9.14 0.08
N THR A 26 -17.94 8.02 0.79
CA THR A 26 -17.77 6.68 0.22
C THR A 26 -18.83 6.36 -0.84
N ASP A 27 -20.08 6.77 -0.65
CA ASP A 27 -21.14 6.57 -1.64
C ASP A 27 -20.82 7.29 -2.95
N ASP A 28 -20.36 8.54 -2.88
CA ASP A 28 -20.00 9.32 -4.06
C ASP A 28 -18.77 8.74 -4.77
N TYR A 29 -17.81 8.20 -4.03
CA TYR A 29 -16.66 7.50 -4.57
C TYR A 29 -17.09 6.30 -5.43
N PHE A 30 -17.91 5.40 -4.88
CA PHE A 30 -18.41 4.24 -5.62
C PHE A 30 -19.29 4.64 -6.80
N LEU A 31 -20.23 5.54 -6.61
CA LEU A 31 -21.15 5.99 -7.67
C LEU A 31 -20.38 6.60 -8.86
N SER A 32 -19.35 7.41 -8.60
CA SER A 32 -18.56 8.02 -9.66
C SER A 32 -17.73 7.00 -10.45
N LEU A 33 -17.06 6.07 -9.76
CA LEU A 33 -16.25 5.03 -10.39
C LEU A 33 -17.08 3.97 -11.10
N GLU A 34 -18.23 3.58 -10.56
CA GLU A 34 -19.16 2.69 -11.24
C GLU A 34 -19.75 3.29 -12.53
N LYS A 35 -19.95 4.61 -12.54
CA LYS A 35 -20.32 5.32 -13.76
C LYS A 35 -19.22 5.23 -14.81
N LEU A 36 -17.97 5.50 -14.42
CA LEU A 36 -16.82 5.39 -15.32
C LEU A 36 -16.61 3.95 -15.79
N ARG A 37 -16.74 2.96 -14.90
CA ARG A 37 -16.65 1.53 -15.26
C ARG A 37 -17.62 1.16 -16.40
N ARG A 38 -18.86 1.64 -16.33
CA ARG A 38 -19.87 1.42 -17.38
C ARG A 38 -19.60 2.21 -18.66
N GLU A 39 -19.14 3.46 -18.51
CA GLU A 39 -18.83 4.33 -19.65
C GLU A 39 -17.69 3.77 -20.51
N TYR A 40 -16.66 3.23 -19.86
CA TYR A 40 -15.44 2.74 -20.51
C TYR A 40 -15.32 1.21 -20.58
N GLU A 41 -16.42 0.46 -20.36
CA GLU A 41 -16.41 -1.01 -20.29
C GLU A 41 -15.80 -1.72 -21.51
N LYS A 42 -15.78 -1.05 -22.68
CA LYS A 42 -15.24 -1.59 -23.93
C LYS A 42 -13.77 -1.24 -24.14
N ASP A 43 -13.25 -0.29 -23.39
CA ASP A 43 -11.92 0.30 -23.58
C ASP A 43 -10.96 -0.14 -22.49
N ILE A 44 -11.43 -0.26 -21.23
CA ILE A 44 -10.60 -0.56 -20.07
C ILE A 44 -11.38 -1.19 -18.93
N ASP A 45 -10.82 -2.22 -18.30
CA ASP A 45 -11.30 -2.75 -17.04
C ASP A 45 -10.98 -1.78 -15.90
N ILE A 46 -12.01 -1.34 -15.18
CA ILE A 46 -11.88 -0.49 -13.99
C ILE A 46 -12.18 -1.31 -12.75
N PHE A 47 -11.26 -1.31 -11.80
CA PHE A 47 -11.39 -1.94 -10.49
C PHE A 47 -11.43 -0.88 -9.39
N ILE A 48 -12.35 -1.04 -8.45
CA ILE A 48 -12.61 -0.08 -7.36
C ILE A 48 -12.13 -0.71 -6.06
N GLY A 49 -11.12 -0.13 -5.46
CA GLY A 49 -10.51 -0.62 -4.26
C GLY A 49 -10.17 0.49 -3.26
N PHE A 50 -9.41 0.13 -2.27
CA PHE A 50 -8.86 1.06 -1.29
C PHE A 50 -7.41 0.75 -0.97
N GLU A 51 -6.66 1.79 -0.63
CA GLU A 51 -5.43 1.67 0.13
C GLU A 51 -5.75 1.83 1.62
N SER A 52 -5.30 0.89 2.45
CA SER A 52 -5.62 0.89 3.87
C SER A 52 -4.45 0.36 4.69
N GLU A 53 -4.27 0.93 5.86
CA GLU A 53 -3.44 0.35 6.91
C GLU A 53 -4.06 -0.94 7.45
N TYR A 54 -3.25 -1.73 8.15
CA TYR A 54 -3.72 -2.76 9.05
C TYR A 54 -3.54 -2.28 10.49
N LEU A 55 -4.64 -1.90 11.13
CA LEU A 55 -4.69 -1.45 12.52
C LEU A 55 -5.69 -2.33 13.28
N PRO A 56 -5.23 -3.34 14.03
CA PRO A 56 -6.10 -4.36 14.64
C PRO A 56 -7.30 -3.81 15.41
N GLU A 57 -7.11 -2.68 16.09
CA GLU A 57 -8.13 -2.02 16.90
C GLU A 57 -9.24 -1.31 16.13
N LEU A 58 -9.06 -1.11 14.82
CA LEU A 58 -10.02 -0.44 13.94
C LEU A 58 -10.60 -1.35 12.85
N MET A 59 -10.10 -2.59 12.74
CA MET A 59 -10.48 -3.50 11.64
C MET A 59 -11.93 -3.91 11.69
N GLU A 60 -12.49 -4.16 12.88
CA GLU A 60 -13.87 -4.62 13.04
C GLU A 60 -14.87 -3.57 12.56
N GLU A 61 -14.66 -2.31 12.93
CA GLU A 61 -15.49 -1.18 12.51
C GLU A 61 -15.36 -0.92 11.00
N GLN A 62 -14.15 -1.05 10.45
CA GLN A 62 -13.94 -0.92 9.00
C GLN A 62 -14.65 -2.03 8.22
N ASP A 63 -14.56 -3.28 8.68
CA ASP A 63 -15.23 -4.41 8.06
C ASP A 63 -16.74 -4.25 8.09
N ALA A 64 -17.29 -3.86 9.24
CA ALA A 64 -18.72 -3.60 9.39
C ALA A 64 -19.20 -2.46 8.47
N PHE A 65 -18.38 -1.45 8.25
CA PHE A 65 -18.68 -0.33 7.37
C PHE A 65 -18.62 -0.73 5.89
N LEU A 66 -17.57 -1.44 5.48
CA LEU A 66 -17.34 -1.77 4.07
C LEU A 66 -18.14 -2.96 3.55
N LYS A 67 -18.78 -3.76 4.41
CA LYS A 67 -19.45 -5.03 4.03
C LYS A 67 -20.47 -4.92 2.90
N ASP A 68 -21.12 -3.78 2.79
CA ASP A 68 -22.20 -3.53 1.80
C ASP A 68 -21.70 -2.79 0.54
N TYR A 69 -20.39 -2.46 0.48
CA TYR A 69 -19.76 -1.82 -0.67
C TYR A 69 -19.10 -2.87 -1.59
N PRO A 70 -19.23 -2.71 -2.91
CA PRO A 70 -18.65 -3.64 -3.89
C PRO A 70 -17.15 -3.38 -4.09
N VAL A 71 -16.35 -3.59 -3.05
CA VAL A 71 -14.90 -3.44 -3.09
C VAL A 71 -14.29 -4.59 -3.88
N ASP A 72 -13.60 -4.30 -4.99
CA ASP A 72 -12.94 -5.31 -5.80
C ASP A 72 -11.62 -5.79 -5.18
N TYR A 73 -10.87 -4.91 -4.52
CA TYR A 73 -9.58 -5.23 -3.91
C TYR A 73 -9.17 -4.21 -2.85
N MET A 74 -8.21 -4.60 -2.03
CA MET A 74 -7.52 -3.68 -1.10
C MET A 74 -6.01 -3.81 -1.25
N ILE A 75 -5.29 -2.73 -1.04
CA ILE A 75 -3.83 -2.71 -0.94
C ILE A 75 -3.40 -2.28 0.46
N LEU A 76 -2.30 -2.84 0.93
CA LEU A 76 -1.78 -2.54 2.26
C LEU A 76 -0.80 -1.36 2.17
N GLY A 77 -1.20 -0.19 2.64
CA GLY A 77 -0.33 0.97 2.78
C GLY A 77 -0.19 1.34 4.26
N GLN A 78 0.91 0.95 4.90
CA GLN A 78 1.07 1.15 6.35
C GLN A 78 1.59 2.56 6.68
N HIS A 79 0.71 3.57 6.53
CA HIS A 79 1.07 4.97 6.77
C HIS A 79 1.24 5.31 8.25
N PHE A 80 0.45 4.71 9.12
CA PHE A 80 0.46 4.96 10.56
C PHE A 80 0.69 3.67 11.34
N LEU A 81 1.34 3.76 12.50
CA LEU A 81 1.59 2.63 13.39
C LEU A 81 0.49 2.43 14.42
N ASP A 82 -0.33 3.45 14.63
CA ASP A 82 -1.48 3.51 15.49
C ASP A 82 -2.59 4.27 14.75
N SER A 83 -3.66 4.68 15.43
CA SER A 83 -4.67 5.54 14.82
C SER A 83 -4.04 6.80 14.21
N GLU A 84 -4.53 7.24 13.05
CA GLU A 84 -4.07 8.48 12.43
C GLU A 84 -4.16 9.69 13.38
N SER A 85 -5.17 9.71 14.26
CA SER A 85 -5.34 10.72 15.30
C SER A 85 -4.15 10.84 16.26
N ASP A 86 -3.33 9.80 16.38
CA ASP A 86 -2.14 9.78 17.23
C ASP A 86 -0.88 10.31 16.52
N PHE A 87 -1.01 10.67 15.23
CA PHE A 87 0.05 11.27 14.39
C PHE A 87 1.35 10.47 14.33
N ASN A 88 1.29 9.15 14.52
CA ASN A 88 2.44 8.25 14.45
C ASN A 88 2.70 7.80 13.00
N TYR A 89 2.98 8.78 12.11
CA TYR A 89 3.19 8.56 10.68
C TYR A 89 4.51 7.82 10.41
N SER A 90 4.44 6.70 9.69
CA SER A 90 5.58 5.81 9.39
C SER A 90 6.72 6.51 8.64
N GLY A 91 6.41 7.42 7.71
CA GLY A 91 7.39 8.20 6.95
C GLY A 91 8.08 9.32 7.74
N ARG A 92 7.80 9.48 9.03
CA ARG A 92 8.53 10.39 9.90
C ARG A 92 9.90 9.79 10.23
N MET A 93 10.96 10.56 9.98
CA MET A 93 12.33 10.17 10.29
C MET A 93 12.49 9.88 11.80
N ALA A 94 13.01 8.69 12.14
CA ALA A 94 13.27 8.27 13.50
C ALA A 94 14.34 7.17 13.54
N ASP A 95 15.03 7.05 14.67
CA ASP A 95 16.01 5.99 14.97
C ASP A 95 15.49 4.96 15.99
N ASP A 96 14.20 5.02 16.30
CA ASP A 96 13.51 4.15 17.25
C ASP A 96 13.30 2.75 16.68
N GLU A 97 13.94 1.74 17.31
CA GLU A 97 13.86 0.34 16.88
C GLU A 97 12.44 -0.23 17.06
N ASP A 98 11.71 0.13 18.11
CA ASP A 98 10.37 -0.37 18.39
C ASP A 98 9.39 0.09 17.31
N ARG A 99 9.56 1.30 16.78
CA ARG A 99 8.80 1.78 15.62
C ARG A 99 9.01 0.92 14.39
N LEU A 100 10.27 0.58 14.08
CA LEU A 100 10.57 -0.27 12.93
C LEU A 100 9.98 -1.68 13.11
N ILE A 101 10.14 -2.26 14.30
CA ILE A 101 9.60 -3.57 14.63
C ILE A 101 8.06 -3.55 14.50
N ARG A 102 7.41 -2.54 15.08
CA ARG A 102 5.94 -2.38 15.02
C ARG A 102 5.45 -2.24 13.57
N TYR A 103 6.12 -1.45 12.74
CA TYR A 103 5.81 -1.32 11.32
C TYR A 103 5.83 -2.68 10.61
N VAL A 104 6.92 -3.42 10.79
CA VAL A 104 7.09 -4.73 10.18
C VAL A 104 6.05 -5.73 10.67
N ASP A 105 5.73 -5.72 11.98
CA ASP A 105 4.69 -6.58 12.55
C ASP A 105 3.32 -6.29 11.93
N LEU A 106 2.92 -5.04 11.86
CA LEU A 106 1.64 -4.63 11.25
C LEU A 106 1.55 -5.03 9.78
N CYS A 107 2.62 -4.82 8.99
CA CYS A 107 2.66 -5.25 7.60
C CYS A 107 2.51 -6.77 7.46
N ILE A 108 3.20 -7.54 8.31
CA ILE A 108 3.12 -9.01 8.27
C ILE A 108 1.74 -9.51 8.73
N GLU A 109 1.17 -8.94 9.78
CA GLU A 109 -0.16 -9.28 10.26
C GLU A 109 -1.23 -8.92 9.23
N GLY A 110 -1.14 -7.73 8.64
CA GLY A 110 -2.01 -7.30 7.56
C GLY A 110 -1.97 -8.25 6.36
N ALA A 111 -0.78 -8.64 5.92
CA ALA A 111 -0.61 -9.60 4.85
C ALA A 111 -1.22 -10.98 5.19
N ARG A 112 -1.08 -11.44 6.43
CA ARG A 112 -1.67 -12.72 6.91
C ARG A 112 -3.19 -12.71 6.96
N SER A 113 -3.81 -11.55 7.08
CA SER A 113 -5.28 -11.44 7.09
C SER A 113 -5.91 -11.87 5.76
N GLY A 114 -5.14 -11.94 4.68
CA GLY A 114 -5.63 -12.28 3.34
C GLY A 114 -6.43 -11.17 2.66
N ARG A 115 -6.52 -9.98 3.26
CA ARG A 115 -7.32 -8.85 2.76
C ARG A 115 -6.67 -8.12 1.59
N TYR A 116 -5.35 -8.14 1.52
CA TYR A 116 -4.58 -7.21 0.69
C TYR A 116 -3.93 -7.91 -0.50
N LEU A 117 -4.02 -7.25 -1.64
CA LEU A 117 -3.50 -7.74 -2.91
C LEU A 117 -1.96 -7.65 -2.95
N TYR A 118 -1.40 -6.56 -2.42
CA TYR A 118 0.04 -6.32 -2.33
C TYR A 118 0.36 -5.34 -1.20
N LEU A 119 1.65 -5.19 -0.87
CA LEU A 119 2.15 -4.19 0.07
C LEU A 119 2.66 -2.97 -0.70
N ALA A 120 1.96 -1.84 -0.55
CA ALA A 120 2.31 -0.56 -1.13
C ALA A 120 3.51 0.05 -0.39
N HIS A 121 4.39 0.75 -1.14
CA HIS A 121 5.59 1.43 -0.62
C HIS A 121 6.16 0.79 0.68
N PRO A 122 6.63 -0.47 0.63
CA PRO A 122 7.03 -1.26 1.81
C PRO A 122 8.17 -0.64 2.62
N ASP A 123 8.87 0.30 2.03
CA ASP A 123 10.00 1.06 2.58
C ASP A 123 9.62 2.51 2.96
N LEU A 124 8.32 2.76 3.15
CA LEU A 124 7.81 4.05 3.66
C LEU A 124 8.40 4.40 5.02
N ILE A 125 8.62 3.40 5.89
CA ILE A 125 9.20 3.60 7.22
C ILE A 125 10.57 4.27 7.15
N TYR A 126 10.66 5.52 7.64
CA TYR A 126 11.90 6.29 7.57
C TYR A 126 12.77 6.07 8.81
N TYR A 127 13.45 4.91 8.83
CA TYR A 127 14.32 4.52 9.94
C TYR A 127 15.78 4.91 9.68
N THR A 128 16.37 5.68 10.62
CA THR A 128 17.75 6.19 10.56
C THR A 128 18.68 5.60 11.62
N GLY A 129 18.21 4.60 12.36
CA GLY A 129 19.00 3.92 13.38
C GLY A 129 19.98 2.88 12.80
N SER A 130 20.23 1.82 13.56
CA SER A 130 21.22 0.79 13.24
C SER A 130 20.88 0.04 11.93
N ASP A 131 21.82 0.03 10.97
CA ASP A 131 21.69 -0.75 9.73
C ASP A 131 21.51 -2.25 10.00
N LYS A 132 22.14 -2.79 11.06
CA LYS A 132 21.99 -4.20 11.44
C LYS A 132 20.55 -4.51 11.82
N ILE A 133 19.90 -3.62 12.56
CA ILE A 133 18.49 -3.77 12.95
C ILE A 133 17.59 -3.64 11.72
N TYR A 134 17.82 -2.61 10.90
CA TYR A 134 17.10 -2.42 9.65
C TYR A 134 17.15 -3.66 8.76
N GLN A 135 18.34 -4.18 8.51
CA GLN A 135 18.55 -5.38 7.69
C GLN A 135 17.83 -6.60 8.25
N ARG A 136 17.84 -6.80 9.57
CA ARG A 136 17.14 -7.90 10.22
C ARG A 136 15.62 -7.81 10.01
N GLU A 137 15.05 -6.64 10.31
CA GLU A 137 13.59 -6.46 10.29
C GLU A 137 13.03 -6.42 8.87
N MET A 138 13.67 -5.68 7.97
CA MET A 138 13.21 -5.61 6.58
C MET A 138 13.41 -6.93 5.84
N LYS A 139 14.44 -7.71 6.20
CA LYS A 139 14.57 -9.08 5.70
C LYS A 139 13.43 -9.96 6.21
N ARG A 140 13.05 -9.86 7.50
CA ARG A 140 11.90 -10.57 8.07
C ARG A 140 10.62 -10.23 7.32
N LEU A 141 10.39 -8.95 6.99
CA LEU A 141 9.28 -8.49 6.16
C LEU A 141 9.30 -9.16 4.79
N CYS A 142 10.42 -9.06 4.07
CA CYS A 142 10.56 -9.63 2.73
C CYS A 142 10.33 -11.15 2.73
N GLU A 143 10.90 -11.88 3.68
CA GLU A 143 10.71 -13.33 3.80
C GLU A 143 9.24 -13.71 4.05
N ALA A 144 8.54 -12.97 4.92
CA ALA A 144 7.13 -13.18 5.18
C ALA A 144 6.26 -12.90 3.94
N MET A 145 6.48 -11.77 3.26
CA MET A 145 5.75 -11.42 2.03
C MET A 145 5.96 -12.48 0.95
N LYS A 146 7.21 -12.96 0.79
CA LYS A 146 7.52 -14.03 -0.16
C LYS A 146 6.79 -15.34 0.15
N GLN A 147 6.77 -15.76 1.42
CA GLN A 147 6.07 -16.97 1.86
C GLN A 147 4.57 -16.92 1.58
N MET A 148 3.98 -15.74 1.73
CA MET A 148 2.56 -15.49 1.46
C MET A 148 2.27 -15.17 -0.02
N ASN A 149 3.29 -15.07 -0.86
CA ASN A 149 3.20 -14.60 -2.24
C ASN A 149 2.54 -13.21 -2.37
N ILE A 150 2.80 -12.32 -1.44
CA ILE A 150 2.36 -10.92 -1.50
C ILE A 150 3.44 -10.10 -2.22
N PRO A 151 3.14 -9.49 -3.37
CA PRO A 151 4.08 -8.63 -4.07
C PRO A 151 4.41 -7.36 -3.26
N LEU A 152 5.61 -6.83 -3.51
CA LEU A 152 6.08 -5.57 -2.97
C LEU A 152 6.02 -4.49 -4.06
N GLU A 153 5.46 -3.36 -3.74
CA GLU A 153 5.35 -2.25 -4.68
C GLU A 153 6.65 -1.45 -4.75
N TYR A 154 7.20 -1.31 -5.97
CA TYR A 154 8.16 -0.27 -6.29
C TYR A 154 7.39 0.99 -6.66
N ASN A 155 7.33 1.97 -5.76
CA ASN A 155 6.42 3.11 -5.87
C ASN A 155 6.98 4.19 -6.81
N LEU A 156 6.26 4.48 -7.89
CA LEU A 156 6.69 5.44 -8.90
C LEU A 156 6.53 6.89 -8.45
N LEU A 157 5.52 7.20 -7.63
CA LEU A 157 5.37 8.56 -7.09
C LEU A 157 6.55 8.90 -6.18
N GLY A 158 6.89 8.00 -5.25
CA GLY A 158 8.04 8.19 -4.36
C GLY A 158 9.34 8.42 -5.13
N LEU A 159 9.56 7.64 -6.20
CA LEU A 159 10.71 7.81 -7.09
C LEU A 159 10.69 9.19 -7.80
N ALA A 160 9.55 9.57 -8.38
CA ALA A 160 9.41 10.80 -9.16
C ALA A 160 9.66 12.07 -8.34
N ILE A 161 9.20 12.08 -7.09
CA ILE A 161 9.29 13.27 -6.22
C ILE A 161 10.38 13.15 -5.13
N HIS A 162 11.25 12.14 -5.26
CA HIS A 162 12.41 11.93 -4.39
C HIS A 162 12.04 11.84 -2.89
N ARG A 163 11.04 11.02 -2.57
CA ARG A 163 10.72 10.68 -1.18
C ARG A 163 11.83 9.82 -0.56
N ASN A 164 11.71 9.48 0.73
CA ASN A 164 12.61 8.51 1.38
C ASN A 164 12.45 7.07 0.85
N TYR A 165 11.51 6.87 -0.07
CA TYR A 165 11.29 5.62 -0.81
C TYR A 165 11.15 5.92 -2.31
N PRO A 166 11.53 5.00 -3.21
CA PRO A 166 12.20 3.71 -2.95
C PRO A 166 13.60 3.88 -2.35
N GLU A 167 13.91 3.12 -1.28
CA GLU A 167 15.20 3.17 -0.60
C GLU A 167 16.13 2.03 -1.05
N GLU A 168 17.33 2.36 -1.55
CA GLU A 168 18.26 1.38 -2.14
C GLU A 168 18.56 0.20 -1.20
N ARG A 169 18.82 0.45 0.11
CA ARG A 169 19.13 -0.63 1.06
C ARG A 169 17.97 -1.62 1.25
N PHE A 170 16.70 -1.18 1.13
CA PHE A 170 15.55 -2.06 1.14
C PHE A 170 15.50 -2.92 -0.13
N TRP A 171 15.66 -2.28 -1.29
CA TRP A 171 15.55 -2.96 -2.58
C TRP A 171 16.70 -3.95 -2.83
N GLN A 172 17.86 -3.77 -2.17
CA GLN A 172 18.90 -4.81 -2.12
C GLN A 172 18.43 -6.06 -1.34
N ILE A 173 17.68 -5.88 -0.25
CA ILE A 173 17.10 -7.02 0.50
C ILE A 173 16.08 -7.74 -0.38
N VAL A 174 15.18 -7.01 -1.04
CA VAL A 174 14.15 -7.55 -1.95
C VAL A 174 14.80 -8.39 -3.06
N ARG A 175 15.87 -7.87 -3.68
CA ARG A 175 16.65 -8.57 -4.71
C ARG A 175 17.22 -9.88 -4.18
N ASN A 176 17.83 -9.85 -2.99
CA ASN A 176 18.46 -11.02 -2.37
C ASN A 176 17.45 -12.08 -1.93
N THR A 177 16.27 -11.68 -1.48
CA THR A 177 15.20 -12.58 -1.08
C THR A 177 14.40 -13.11 -2.28
N GLY A 178 14.42 -12.40 -3.42
CA GLY A 178 13.72 -12.78 -4.64
C GLY A 178 12.20 -12.66 -4.51
N ASN A 179 11.72 -11.57 -3.91
CA ASN A 179 10.30 -11.26 -3.83
C ASN A 179 9.72 -10.92 -5.21
N SER A 180 8.42 -11.12 -5.37
CA SER A 180 7.67 -10.53 -6.48
C SER A 180 7.54 -9.03 -6.28
N VAL A 181 7.72 -8.28 -7.36
CA VAL A 181 7.69 -6.81 -7.39
C VAL A 181 6.65 -6.35 -8.38
N ILE A 182 5.90 -5.30 -8.04
CA ILE A 182 5.03 -4.59 -8.97
C ILE A 182 5.42 -3.12 -9.04
N PHE A 183 5.09 -2.45 -10.15
CA PHE A 183 5.17 -1.00 -10.23
C PHE A 183 3.81 -0.39 -9.90
N GLY A 184 3.74 0.37 -8.80
CA GLY A 184 2.57 1.18 -8.45
C GLY A 184 2.77 2.62 -8.87
N VAL A 185 1.77 3.18 -9.55
CA VAL A 185 1.86 4.58 -10.00
C VAL A 185 1.61 5.54 -8.84
N ASP A 186 0.73 5.16 -7.92
CA ASP A 186 0.32 5.98 -6.76
C ASP A 186 -0.07 7.41 -7.20
N ALA A 187 -0.89 7.48 -8.27
CA ALA A 187 -1.18 8.73 -8.93
C ALA A 187 -2.20 9.57 -8.16
N HIS A 188 -1.79 10.78 -7.78
CA HIS A 188 -2.63 11.82 -7.20
C HIS A 188 -3.06 12.88 -8.22
N ARG A 189 -2.56 12.78 -9.47
CA ARG A 189 -2.86 13.69 -10.59
C ARG A 189 -2.80 12.95 -11.91
N PRO A 190 -3.62 13.32 -12.91
CA PRO A 190 -3.65 12.63 -14.21
C PRO A 190 -2.30 12.55 -14.92
N GLU A 191 -1.46 13.59 -14.80
CA GLU A 191 -0.16 13.65 -15.47
C GLU A 191 0.80 12.55 -15.02
N GLN A 192 0.65 12.03 -13.79
CA GLN A 192 1.50 10.99 -13.24
C GLN A 192 1.31 9.64 -13.95
N PHE A 193 0.15 9.37 -14.54
CA PHE A 193 -0.06 8.19 -15.39
C PHE A 193 0.74 8.23 -16.70
N ALA A 194 1.10 9.42 -17.18
CA ALA A 194 1.84 9.61 -18.41
C ALA A 194 3.37 9.66 -18.20
N ASP A 195 3.86 9.54 -16.98
CA ASP A 195 5.29 9.64 -16.65
C ASP A 195 6.06 8.36 -17.04
N ARG A 196 6.33 8.26 -18.34
CA ARG A 196 7.13 7.17 -18.90
C ARG A 196 8.58 7.22 -18.45
N GLN A 197 9.11 8.42 -18.16
CA GLN A 197 10.52 8.57 -17.76
C GLN A 197 10.77 7.90 -16.41
N THR A 198 9.91 8.15 -15.44
CA THR A 198 9.98 7.51 -14.11
C THR A 198 9.80 5.98 -14.23
N LEU A 199 8.85 5.51 -15.06
CA LEU A 199 8.66 4.08 -15.27
C LEU A 199 9.91 3.40 -15.87
N GLU A 200 10.54 4.00 -16.89
CA GLU A 200 11.77 3.43 -17.49
C GLU A 200 12.94 3.45 -16.50
N LEU A 201 13.03 4.47 -15.64
CA LEU A 201 14.02 4.50 -14.57
C LEU A 201 13.78 3.36 -13.56
N ALA A 202 12.53 3.17 -13.12
CA ALA A 202 12.15 2.08 -12.21
C ALA A 202 12.46 0.70 -12.81
N LYS A 203 12.12 0.46 -14.08
CA LYS A 203 12.46 -0.78 -14.78
C LYS A 203 13.96 -1.05 -14.76
N LYS A 204 14.77 -0.04 -15.02
CA LYS A 204 16.23 -0.15 -14.97
C LYS A 204 16.73 -0.48 -13.56
N GLN A 205 16.18 0.16 -12.53
CA GLN A 205 16.56 -0.09 -11.14
C GLN A 205 16.12 -1.47 -10.65
N CYS A 206 15.02 -2.00 -11.19
CA CYS A 206 14.50 -3.34 -10.88
C CYS A 206 14.99 -4.42 -11.84
N GLU A 207 15.98 -4.14 -12.70
CA GLU A 207 16.52 -5.14 -13.64
C GLU A 207 17.02 -6.39 -12.90
N GLY A 208 16.56 -7.56 -13.36
CA GLY A 208 16.85 -8.86 -12.74
C GLY A 208 16.03 -9.21 -11.50
N MET A 209 15.07 -8.36 -11.07
CA MET A 209 14.08 -8.72 -10.07
C MET A 209 12.88 -9.45 -10.70
N ASN A 210 12.09 -10.13 -9.88
CA ASN A 210 10.88 -10.83 -10.30
C ASN A 210 9.70 -9.84 -10.42
N VAL A 211 9.70 -9.04 -11.49
CA VAL A 211 8.62 -8.06 -11.75
C VAL A 211 7.39 -8.77 -12.30
N VAL A 212 6.24 -8.57 -11.66
CA VAL A 212 4.94 -9.12 -12.03
C VAL A 212 4.17 -8.07 -12.84
N GLU A 213 3.78 -8.43 -14.04
CA GLU A 213 3.06 -7.51 -14.95
C GLU A 213 1.54 -7.51 -14.71
N GLN A 214 1.01 -8.58 -14.13
CA GLN A 214 -0.42 -8.73 -13.91
C GLN A 214 -0.71 -9.40 -12.55
N LEU A 215 -1.63 -8.83 -11.79
CA LEU A 215 -2.16 -9.40 -10.55
C LEU A 215 -3.54 -10.01 -10.79
N THR A 216 -3.83 -11.11 -10.10
CA THR A 216 -5.17 -11.70 -10.09
C THR A 216 -5.93 -11.25 -8.85
N LEU A 217 -7.19 -10.87 -9.01
CA LEU A 217 -8.04 -10.40 -7.91
C LEU A 217 -8.68 -11.52 -7.07
N ASP A 218 -8.36 -12.78 -7.36
CA ASP A 218 -8.96 -13.93 -6.65
C ASP A 218 -8.62 -14.01 -5.15
N ARG A 219 -7.66 -13.19 -4.69
CA ARG A 219 -7.19 -13.20 -3.29
C ARG A 219 -8.04 -12.37 -2.32
N CYS A 220 -8.83 -11.45 -2.83
CA CYS A 220 -9.59 -10.50 -2.00
C CYS A 220 -11.06 -10.88 -1.82
N LYS A 221 -11.49 -12.05 -2.30
CA LYS A 221 -12.83 -12.56 -2.03
C LYS A 221 -12.82 -13.24 -0.65
N THR A 222 -13.16 -12.49 0.38
CA THR A 222 -13.58 -13.08 1.66
C THR A 222 -14.91 -13.79 1.44
N GLU A 223 -14.93 -15.10 1.67
CA GLU A 223 -16.17 -15.89 1.81
C GLU A 223 -16.98 -15.42 3.02
#